data_7081d96c5fab72d455bc5c73db9d0647
#
_entry.id   7081d96c5fab72d455bc5c73db9d0647
#
_cell.length_a   1.000
_cell.length_b   1.000
_cell.length_c   1.000
_cell.angle_alpha   90.00
_cell.angle_beta   90.00
_cell.angle_gamma   90.00
#
_symmetry.space_group_name_H-M   'P 1'
#
loop_
_entity.id
_entity.type
_entity.pdbx_description
1 polymer ?
#
loop_
_entity_poly.entity_id
_entity_poly.type
_entity_poly.pdbx_seq_one_letter_code
_entity_poly.pdbx_strand_id
1 'polypeptide(L)'
;MRLSESKISHIANLLTDGLNKDKFLSSSKVDEARKEIKSALIEFLKVDDEIDLVVRKKIASLANAPPEGSQEWSILYKKYFREQEVRRGR
;
A
#
# COMPACT_ATOMS: atom_id res chain seq x y z
N MET A 1 4.45 -2.98 -3.61
CA MET A 1 5.24 -1.73 -3.72
C MET A 1 5.70 -1.33 -2.34
N ARG A 2 7.00 -1.18 -2.16
CA ARG A 2 7.55 -0.76 -0.87
C ARG A 2 7.92 0.71 -0.91
N LEU A 3 7.43 1.46 0.06
CA LEU A 3 7.87 2.83 0.30
C LEU A 3 8.88 2.83 1.44
N SER A 4 9.91 3.67 1.35
CA SER A 4 10.84 3.85 2.45
C SER A 4 10.14 4.55 3.62
N GLU A 5 10.68 4.37 4.83
CA GLU A 5 10.16 5.05 6.01
C GLU A 5 10.16 6.57 5.85
N SER A 6 11.21 7.13 5.21
CA SER A 6 11.28 8.56 4.91
C SER A 6 10.15 9.02 4.00
N LYS A 7 9.80 8.23 2.97
CA LYS A 7 8.69 8.56 2.06
C LYS A 7 7.35 8.49 2.76
N ILE A 8 7.14 7.48 3.62
CA ILE A 8 5.93 7.35 4.42
C ILE A 8 5.77 8.56 5.34
N SER A 9 6.84 8.96 6.02
CA SER A 9 6.83 10.14 6.90
C SER A 9 6.55 11.42 6.11
N HIS A 10 7.14 11.55 4.92
CA HIS A 10 6.91 12.71 4.04
C HIS A 10 5.45 12.79 3.61
N ILE A 11 4.85 11.68 3.18
CA ILE A 11 3.43 11.63 2.80
C ILE A 11 2.54 11.98 4.00
N ALA A 12 2.82 11.42 5.17
CA ALA A 12 2.08 11.73 6.39
C ALA A 12 2.17 13.21 6.75
N ASN A 13 3.33 13.82 6.59
CA ASN A 13 3.52 15.25 6.82
C ASN A 13 2.73 16.12 5.83
N LEU A 14 2.75 15.76 4.54
CA LEU A 14 1.98 16.49 3.52
C LEU A 14 0.49 16.42 3.79
N LEU A 15 -0.04 15.26 4.15
CA LEU A 15 -1.45 15.10 4.48
C LEU A 15 -1.83 15.87 5.74
N THR A 16 -0.99 15.82 6.76
CA THR A 16 -1.21 16.54 8.01
C THR A 16 -1.18 18.05 7.80
N ASP A 17 -0.22 18.54 7.03
CA ASP A 17 -0.10 19.97 6.70
C ASP A 17 -1.32 20.44 5.91
N GLY A 18 -1.82 19.62 4.99
CA GLY A 18 -3.05 19.90 4.26
C GLY A 18 -4.26 20.03 5.17
N LEU A 19 -4.41 19.13 6.14
CA LEU A 19 -5.48 19.19 7.13
C LEU A 19 -5.35 20.40 8.05
N ASN A 20 -4.14 20.83 8.36
CA ASN A 20 -3.88 21.95 9.24
C ASN A 20 -3.89 23.30 8.53
N LYS A 21 -3.94 23.34 7.21
CA LYS A 21 -3.89 24.56 6.40
C LYS A 21 -4.99 25.55 6.78
N ASP A 22 -6.16 25.06 7.14
CA ASP A 22 -7.31 25.87 7.55
C ASP A 22 -7.39 26.07 9.07
N LYS A 23 -6.35 25.69 9.80
CA LYS A 23 -6.22 25.85 11.26
C LYS A 23 -7.34 25.16 12.06
N PHE A 24 -7.84 24.04 11.56
CA PHE A 24 -8.84 23.25 12.28
C PHE A 24 -8.27 22.43 13.45
N LEU A 25 -6.97 22.21 13.47
CA LEU A 25 -6.35 21.35 14.47
C LEU A 25 -5.42 22.17 15.38
N SER A 26 -5.46 21.86 16.69
CA SER A 26 -4.48 22.35 17.62
C SER A 26 -3.13 21.65 17.38
N SER A 27 -2.03 22.18 17.91
CA SER A 27 -0.69 21.59 17.75
C SER A 27 -0.62 20.14 18.21
N SER A 28 -1.24 19.82 19.36
CA SER A 28 -1.27 18.43 19.86
C SER A 28 -2.07 17.51 18.96
N LYS A 29 -3.17 17.99 18.39
CA LYS A 29 -3.98 17.21 17.47
C LYS A 29 -3.32 17.01 16.12
N VAL A 30 -2.52 17.96 15.66
CA VAL A 30 -1.70 17.81 14.46
C VAL A 30 -0.72 16.65 14.62
N ASP A 31 -0.05 16.56 15.78
CA ASP A 31 0.89 15.47 16.05
C ASP A 31 0.18 14.12 16.14
N GLU A 32 -0.98 14.05 16.79
CA GLU A 32 -1.79 12.84 16.83
C GLU A 32 -2.23 12.41 15.42
N ALA A 33 -2.73 13.34 14.63
CA ALA A 33 -3.14 13.08 13.25
C ALA A 33 -1.97 12.54 12.41
N ARG A 34 -0.79 13.12 12.55
CA ARG A 34 0.42 12.66 11.85
C ARG A 34 0.76 11.22 12.21
N LYS A 35 0.71 10.88 13.49
CA LYS A 35 0.97 9.51 13.96
C LYS A 35 -0.05 8.51 13.43
N GLU A 36 -1.32 8.86 13.45
CA GLU A 36 -2.40 7.98 12.95
C GLU A 36 -2.29 7.77 11.44
N ILE A 37 -2.02 8.83 10.68
CA ILE A 37 -1.83 8.73 9.23
C ILE A 37 -0.62 7.84 8.91
N LYS A 38 0.49 8.03 9.62
CA LYS A 38 1.69 7.21 9.43
C LYS A 38 1.40 5.75 9.72
N SER A 39 0.73 5.44 10.83
CA SER A 39 0.36 4.07 11.20
C SER A 39 -0.57 3.43 10.17
N ALA A 40 -1.55 4.17 9.69
CA ALA A 40 -2.48 3.69 8.66
C ALA A 40 -1.75 3.37 7.35
N LEU A 41 -0.81 4.22 6.93
CA LEU A 41 0.00 3.98 5.73
C LEU A 41 0.86 2.73 5.86
N ILE A 42 1.50 2.54 7.03
CA ILE A 42 2.33 1.36 7.29
C ILE A 42 1.48 0.08 7.21
N GLU A 43 0.31 0.07 7.85
CA GLU A 43 -0.59 -1.09 7.79
C GLU A 43 -1.07 -1.36 6.37
N PHE A 44 -1.43 -0.33 5.63
CA PHE A 44 -1.86 -0.47 4.24
C PHE A 44 -0.78 -1.12 3.37
N LEU A 45 0.46 -0.64 3.50
CA LEU A 45 1.60 -1.17 2.73
C LEU A 45 1.99 -2.58 3.15
N LYS A 46 1.83 -2.90 4.43
CA LYS A 46 2.05 -4.26 4.93
C LYS A 46 1.08 -5.26 4.29
N VAL A 47 -0.18 -4.90 4.17
CA VAL A 47 -1.18 -5.72 3.49
C VAL A 47 -0.85 -5.85 2.01
N ASP A 48 -0.39 -4.79 1.36
CA ASP A 48 0.08 -4.83 -0.04
C ASP A 48 1.22 -5.83 -0.22
N ASP A 49 2.19 -5.84 0.68
CA ASP A 49 3.31 -6.79 0.64
C ASP A 49 2.81 -8.24 0.80
N GLU A 50 1.83 -8.47 1.67
CA GLU A 50 1.21 -9.80 1.83
C GLU A 50 0.50 -10.25 0.56
N ILE A 51 -0.25 -9.38 -0.07
CA ILE A 51 -0.94 -9.65 -1.34
C ILE A 51 0.06 -9.95 -2.44
N ASP A 52 1.13 -9.17 -2.53
CA ASP A 52 2.21 -9.39 -3.51
C ASP A 52 2.78 -10.80 -3.40
N LEU A 53 3.09 -11.26 -2.20
CA LEU A 53 3.61 -12.60 -1.97
C LEU A 53 2.61 -13.70 -2.40
N VAL A 54 1.36 -13.54 -2.05
CA VAL A 54 0.29 -14.50 -2.42
C VAL A 54 0.16 -14.58 -3.94
N VAL A 55 0.13 -13.43 -4.60
CA VAL A 55 -0.02 -13.35 -6.06
C VAL A 55 1.18 -13.99 -6.78
N ARG A 56 2.39 -13.67 -6.34
CA ARG A 56 3.62 -14.24 -6.92
C ARG A 56 3.66 -15.76 -6.79
N LYS A 57 3.30 -16.28 -5.63
CA LYS A 57 3.20 -17.72 -5.39
C LYS A 57 2.14 -18.37 -6.30
N LYS A 58 1.00 -17.72 -6.46
CA LYS A 58 -0.07 -18.24 -7.30
C LYS A 58 0.36 -18.34 -8.76
N ILE A 59 1.02 -17.31 -9.29
CA ILE A 59 1.53 -17.34 -10.67
C ILE A 59 2.60 -18.43 -10.82
N ALA A 60 3.53 -18.52 -9.87
CA ALA A 60 4.59 -19.53 -9.91
C ALA A 60 4.06 -20.97 -9.86
N SER A 61 2.88 -21.18 -9.29
CA SER A 61 2.25 -22.51 -9.19
C SER A 61 1.56 -22.96 -10.47
N LEU A 62 1.39 -22.09 -11.45
CA LEU A 62 0.75 -22.44 -12.72
C LEU A 62 1.63 -23.40 -13.54
N ALA A 63 1.01 -24.36 -14.23
CA ALA A 63 1.74 -25.35 -15.02
C ALA A 63 2.62 -24.72 -16.11
N ASN A 64 2.16 -23.64 -16.72
CA ASN A 64 2.88 -22.91 -17.75
C ASN A 64 3.07 -21.46 -17.31
N ALA A 65 3.71 -21.27 -16.15
CA ALA A 65 3.92 -19.93 -15.59
C ALA A 65 4.71 -19.05 -16.56
N PRO A 66 4.21 -17.86 -16.93
CA PRO A 66 4.99 -16.94 -17.75
C PRO A 66 6.19 -16.39 -16.98
N PRO A 67 7.27 -16.01 -17.68
CA PRO A 67 8.44 -15.42 -17.03
C PRO A 67 8.10 -14.12 -16.31
N GLU A 68 8.64 -13.91 -15.12
CA GLU A 68 8.49 -12.67 -14.37
C GLU A 68 8.96 -11.49 -15.23
N GLY A 69 8.17 -10.41 -15.23
CA GLY A 69 8.45 -9.22 -16.03
C GLY A 69 7.92 -9.28 -17.47
N SER A 70 7.38 -10.43 -17.91
CA SER A 70 6.73 -10.50 -19.22
C SER A 70 5.37 -9.81 -19.19
N GLN A 71 4.84 -9.49 -20.36
CA GLN A 71 3.51 -8.88 -20.48
C GLN A 71 2.42 -9.82 -19.93
N GLU A 72 2.51 -11.12 -20.23
CA GLU A 72 1.58 -12.14 -19.73
C GLU A 72 1.61 -12.21 -18.21
N TRP A 73 2.80 -12.19 -17.62
CA TRP A 73 2.97 -12.18 -16.17
C TRP A 73 2.32 -10.95 -15.54
N SER A 74 2.52 -9.78 -16.15
CA SER A 74 1.95 -8.51 -15.64
C SER A 74 0.42 -8.54 -15.67
N ILE A 75 -0.19 -9.12 -16.70
CA ILE A 75 -1.65 -9.26 -16.80
C ILE A 75 -2.17 -10.17 -15.69
N LEU A 76 -1.52 -11.32 -15.47
CA LEU A 76 -1.89 -12.25 -14.41
C LEU A 76 -1.71 -11.63 -13.03
N TYR A 77 -0.61 -10.92 -12.83
CA TYR A 77 -0.34 -10.24 -11.57
C TYR A 77 -1.45 -9.25 -11.20
N LYS A 78 -1.83 -8.38 -12.13
CA LYS A 78 -2.92 -7.41 -11.91
C LYS A 78 -4.25 -8.10 -11.62
N LYS A 79 -4.57 -9.15 -12.36
CA LYS A 79 -5.80 -9.91 -12.17
C LYS A 79 -5.86 -10.53 -10.77
N TYR A 80 -4.83 -11.26 -10.38
CA TYR A 80 -4.78 -11.94 -9.09
C TYR A 80 -4.66 -10.96 -7.93
N PHE A 81 -3.95 -9.85 -8.13
CA PHE A 81 -3.88 -8.80 -7.11
C PHE A 81 -5.27 -8.23 -6.83
N ARG A 82 -6.02 -7.93 -7.87
CA ARG A 82 -7.40 -7.45 -7.74
C ARG A 82 -8.30 -8.45 -7.04
N GLU A 83 -8.19 -9.72 -7.37
CA GLU A 83 -8.95 -10.78 -6.68
C GLU A 83 -8.65 -10.81 -5.18
N GLN A 84 -7.40 -10.65 -4.79
CA GLN A 84 -7.01 -10.62 -3.39
C GLN A 84 -7.53 -9.36 -2.68
N GLU A 85 -7.51 -8.22 -3.34
CA GLU A 85 -8.09 -6.99 -2.80
C GLU A 85 -9.57 -7.17 -2.49
N VAL A 86 -10.32 -7.74 -3.43
CA VAL A 86 -11.76 -8.00 -3.25
C VAL A 86 -12.00 -8.96 -2.08
N ARG A 87 -11.23 -10.03 -1.98
CA ARG A 87 -11.34 -10.99 -0.86
C ARG A 87 -11.09 -10.35 0.50
N ARG A 88 -10.19 -9.39 0.57
CA ARG A 88 -9.83 -8.69 1.80
C ARG A 88 -10.71 -7.49 2.09
N GLY A 89 -11.69 -7.21 1.23
CA GLY A 89 -12.62 -6.10 1.40
C GLY A 89 -12.06 -4.73 1.05
N ARG A 90 -11.06 -4.72 0.20
CA ARG A 90 -10.44 -3.48 -0.27
C ARG A 90 -11.20 -2.87 -1.43
#